data_2b38dfc355e2a4f153a550759a90063f
#
_entry.id   2b38dfc355e2a4f153a550759a90063f
#
_cell.length_a   1.000
_cell.length_b   1.000
_cell.length_c   1.000
_cell.angle_alpha   90.00
_cell.angle_beta   90.00
_cell.angle_gamma   90.00
#
_symmetry.space_group_name_H-M   'P 1'
#
loop_
_entity.id
_entity.type
_entity.pdbx_description
1 polymer ?
#
loop_
_entity_poly.entity_id
_entity_poly.type
_entity_poly.pdbx_seq_one_letter_code
_entity_poly.pdbx_strand_id
1 'polypeptide(L)'
;MSELCYYCFREKNTYGVCPYCGYQKGMLKEKYPLALPEGTILAGRYIIGRVLGQGGFGITYVAMDYRTKRKVAIKEYFPDTAATRRGALTVSTYSSNMDEIFFYGRERFKDEAMTISKFISNPNIVTVYCYFEENGTAYYVMEYVQGENLQNYLNRRGGKISFGDTRRIVYPVMDALSAVHSVGLIHRDISPDNIFITGTDQIKLLDFGSARYAMGNKSNSLDIILKHGYAPKEQYSRHGKQGPYTDVYSLAATIYRAITGSTPTDSIKRMELDDLIAPERLCADIPHASSRAIEQALSIDPKKRFQNMAAFKRALGPIPPPIYQQPVKKR
;
A
#
# COMPACT_ATOMS: atom_id res chain seq x y z
N MET A 1 23.91 30.31 -8.18
CA MET A 1 22.80 29.93 -7.29
C MET A 1 22.67 28.41 -7.32
N SER A 2 22.64 27.76 -6.17
CA SER A 2 22.39 26.33 -6.10
C SER A 2 20.92 26.04 -6.48
N GLU A 3 20.70 25.06 -7.35
CA GLU A 3 19.36 24.60 -7.74
C GLU A 3 19.02 23.30 -6.98
N LEU A 4 17.79 23.19 -6.48
CA LEU A 4 17.33 21.97 -5.80
C LEU A 4 16.97 20.90 -6.83
N CYS A 5 17.48 19.68 -6.66
CA CYS A 5 17.03 18.55 -7.45
C CYS A 5 15.71 18.01 -6.90
N TYR A 6 14.62 18.08 -7.64
CA TYR A 6 13.29 17.62 -7.17
C TYR A 6 13.13 16.09 -7.08
N TYR A 7 14.14 15.32 -7.49
CA TYR A 7 14.16 13.88 -7.35
C TYR A 7 14.81 13.41 -6.04
N CYS A 8 16.02 13.92 -5.74
CA CYS A 8 16.77 13.52 -4.55
C CYS A 8 16.82 14.58 -3.44
N PHE A 9 16.37 15.81 -3.72
CA PHE A 9 16.39 17.00 -2.85
C PHE A 9 17.81 17.39 -2.36
N ARG A 10 18.85 17.08 -3.14
CA ARG A 10 20.19 17.63 -2.93
C ARG A 10 20.34 18.90 -3.74
N GLU A 11 21.07 19.84 -3.18
CA GLU A 11 21.49 21.04 -3.93
C GLU A 11 22.50 20.66 -4.99
N LYS A 12 22.35 21.21 -6.18
CA LYS A 12 23.26 21.00 -7.31
C LYS A 12 23.74 22.34 -7.83
N ASN A 13 25.04 22.41 -8.19
CA ASN A 13 25.67 23.61 -8.75
C ASN A 13 25.67 23.61 -10.28
N THR A 14 25.03 22.61 -10.91
CA THR A 14 25.00 22.44 -12.37
C THR A 14 23.56 22.50 -12.88
N TYR A 15 23.36 23.14 -14.01
CA TYR A 15 22.10 23.05 -14.76
C TYR A 15 21.99 21.69 -15.45
N GLY A 16 20.76 21.17 -15.59
CA GLY A 16 20.51 19.94 -16.33
C GLY A 16 20.48 18.69 -15.41
N VAL A 17 21.29 17.69 -15.73
CA VAL A 17 21.32 16.41 -15.05
C VAL A 17 21.88 16.53 -13.63
N CYS A 18 21.19 15.95 -12.65
CA CYS A 18 21.67 15.95 -11.26
C CYS A 18 22.89 15.02 -11.11
N PRO A 19 24.04 15.48 -10.59
CA PRO A 19 25.23 14.65 -10.46
C PRO A 19 25.09 13.55 -9.39
N TYR A 20 24.11 13.65 -8.50
CA TYR A 20 23.90 12.68 -7.41
C TYR A 20 22.95 11.55 -7.76
N CYS A 21 21.98 11.77 -8.66
CA CYS A 21 20.96 10.78 -8.95
C CYS A 21 20.61 10.62 -10.44
N GLY A 22 21.31 11.35 -11.33
CA GLY A 22 21.10 11.27 -12.77
C GLY A 22 19.77 11.88 -13.26
N TYR A 23 18.99 12.51 -12.38
CA TYR A 23 17.68 13.04 -12.74
C TYR A 23 17.79 14.37 -13.51
N GLN A 24 16.98 14.51 -14.55
CA GLN A 24 16.74 15.74 -15.29
C GLN A 24 15.29 16.18 -15.11
N LYS A 25 15.05 17.47 -14.88
CA LYS A 25 13.72 18.04 -14.69
C LYS A 25 12.80 17.70 -15.87
N GLY A 26 11.57 17.24 -15.56
CA GLY A 26 10.59 16.86 -16.57
C GLY A 26 10.69 15.43 -17.08
N MET A 27 11.71 14.66 -16.71
CA MET A 27 11.94 13.27 -17.17
C MET A 27 10.76 12.31 -16.90
N LEU A 28 9.94 12.59 -15.89
CA LEU A 28 8.78 11.76 -15.52
C LEU A 28 7.44 12.32 -16.00
N LYS A 29 7.43 13.45 -16.71
CA LYS A 29 6.19 14.12 -17.14
C LYS A 29 5.32 13.25 -18.05
N GLU A 30 5.94 12.54 -18.98
CA GLU A 30 5.22 11.65 -19.90
C GLU A 30 4.59 10.45 -19.18
N LYS A 31 5.27 9.93 -18.15
CA LYS A 31 4.78 8.80 -17.36
C LYS A 31 3.60 9.16 -16.45
N TYR A 32 3.55 10.42 -15.97
CA TYR A 32 2.54 10.90 -15.02
C TYR A 32 1.98 12.26 -15.48
N PRO A 33 1.21 12.30 -16.58
CA PRO A 33 0.78 13.56 -17.21
C PRO A 33 -0.15 14.40 -16.33
N LEU A 34 -0.87 13.75 -15.40
CA LEU A 34 -1.81 14.42 -14.49
C LEU A 34 -1.20 14.72 -13.11
N ALA A 35 0.08 14.43 -12.90
CA ALA A 35 0.74 14.75 -11.64
C ALA A 35 1.01 16.26 -11.51
N LEU A 36 1.13 16.73 -10.27
CA LEU A 36 1.58 18.10 -9.99
C LEU A 36 2.99 18.32 -10.58
N PRO A 37 3.25 19.51 -11.14
CA PRO A 37 4.59 19.88 -11.57
C PRO A 37 5.57 19.83 -10.41
N GLU A 38 6.77 19.34 -10.70
CA GLU A 38 7.87 19.37 -9.73
C GLU A 38 8.23 20.81 -9.33
N GLY A 39 8.49 21.01 -8.05
CA GLY A 39 8.72 22.33 -7.48
C GLY A 39 7.44 23.07 -7.07
N THR A 40 6.24 22.52 -7.32
CA THR A 40 5.00 23.05 -6.77
C THR A 40 5.09 23.12 -5.26
N ILE A 41 4.65 24.26 -4.67
CA ILE A 41 4.62 24.43 -3.22
C ILE A 41 3.17 24.24 -2.75
N LEU A 42 2.95 23.27 -1.86
CA LEU A 42 1.67 23.01 -1.21
C LEU A 42 1.67 23.55 0.22
N ALA A 43 0.54 24.10 0.64
CA ALA A 43 0.31 24.70 1.98
C ALA A 43 1.42 25.70 2.38
N GLY A 44 2.07 26.37 1.41
CA GLY A 44 3.19 27.26 1.64
C GLY A 44 4.38 26.61 2.36
N ARG A 45 4.50 25.28 2.33
CA ARG A 45 5.46 24.54 3.14
C ARG A 45 6.13 23.37 2.44
N TYR A 46 5.44 22.65 1.59
CA TYR A 46 5.92 21.39 1.02
C TYR A 46 6.28 21.57 -0.44
N ILE A 47 7.54 21.35 -0.79
CA ILE A 47 8.02 21.41 -2.17
C ILE A 47 7.85 20.04 -2.79
N ILE A 48 6.99 19.91 -3.79
CA ILE A 48 6.72 18.67 -4.51
C ILE A 48 7.93 18.26 -5.34
N GLY A 49 8.32 17.00 -5.22
CA GLY A 49 9.32 16.34 -6.03
C GLY A 49 8.71 15.32 -6.97
N ARG A 50 9.41 14.20 -7.15
CA ARG A 50 8.97 13.13 -8.05
C ARG A 50 7.74 12.39 -7.54
N VAL A 51 6.98 11.80 -8.46
CA VAL A 51 5.94 10.83 -8.14
C VAL A 51 6.58 9.55 -7.59
N LEU A 52 6.04 9.03 -6.48
CA LEU A 52 6.36 7.74 -5.89
C LEU A 52 5.50 6.62 -6.48
N GLY A 53 4.22 6.94 -6.73
CA GLY A 53 3.24 6.04 -7.32
C GLY A 53 1.96 6.77 -7.68
N GLN A 54 1.23 6.21 -8.64
CA GLN A 54 -0.09 6.64 -9.04
C GLN A 54 -0.99 5.42 -9.10
N GLY A 55 -2.16 5.53 -8.50
CA GLY A 55 -3.24 4.56 -8.58
C GLY A 55 -4.54 5.24 -9.00
N GLY A 56 -5.60 4.47 -9.22
CA GLY A 56 -6.90 5.01 -9.67
C GLY A 56 -7.58 6.01 -8.72
N PHE A 57 -7.08 6.19 -7.50
CA PHE A 57 -7.68 7.06 -6.47
C PHE A 57 -6.74 8.13 -5.95
N GLY A 58 -5.50 8.16 -6.39
CA GLY A 58 -4.57 9.17 -5.93
C GLY A 58 -3.17 9.05 -6.49
N ILE A 59 -2.42 10.12 -6.28
CA ILE A 59 -1.03 10.24 -6.68
C ILE A 59 -0.20 10.49 -5.42
N THR A 60 0.87 9.74 -5.23
CA THR A 60 1.79 9.91 -4.10
C THR A 60 3.09 10.50 -4.58
N TYR A 61 3.53 11.55 -3.91
CA TYR A 61 4.77 12.29 -4.22
C TYR A 61 5.77 12.17 -3.09
N VAL A 62 7.05 12.20 -3.41
CA VAL A 62 8.04 12.65 -2.42
C VAL A 62 8.02 14.18 -2.39
N ALA A 63 8.09 14.75 -1.20
CA ALA A 63 8.19 16.19 -1.03
C ALA A 63 9.25 16.55 0.02
N MET A 64 9.71 17.78 -0.02
CA MET A 64 10.59 18.37 0.99
C MET A 64 9.76 19.30 1.88
N ASP A 65 9.67 18.99 3.16
CA ASP A 65 9.17 19.93 4.15
C ASP A 65 10.26 21.04 4.34
N TYR A 66 9.99 22.18 3.83
CA TYR A 66 10.93 23.29 3.81
C TYR A 66 11.23 23.85 5.23
N ARG A 67 10.31 23.67 6.19
CA ARG A 67 10.51 24.10 7.60
C ARG A 67 11.46 23.16 8.34
N THR A 68 11.26 21.84 8.20
CA THR A 68 12.05 20.85 8.91
C THR A 68 13.24 20.31 8.13
N LYS A 69 13.34 20.66 6.84
CA LYS A 69 14.34 20.14 5.89
C LYS A 69 14.34 18.61 5.77
N ARG A 70 13.19 17.98 6.03
CA ARG A 70 13.02 16.53 5.96
C ARG A 70 12.17 16.14 4.74
N LYS A 71 12.50 14.98 4.19
CA LYS A 71 11.64 14.36 3.17
C LYS A 71 10.38 13.85 3.83
N VAL A 72 9.26 14.08 3.15
CA VAL A 72 7.93 13.54 3.49
C VAL A 72 7.33 12.90 2.25
N ALA A 73 6.34 12.05 2.41
CA ALA A 73 5.46 11.63 1.31
C ALA A 73 4.16 12.41 1.39
N ILE A 74 3.61 12.81 0.25
CA ILE A 74 2.32 13.49 0.16
C ILE A 74 1.43 12.69 -0.77
N LYS A 75 0.29 12.25 -0.27
CA LYS A 75 -0.75 11.60 -1.06
C LYS A 75 -1.81 12.62 -1.41
N GLU A 76 -2.08 12.75 -2.70
CA GLU A 76 -3.14 13.56 -3.29
C GLU A 76 -4.36 12.69 -3.55
N TYR A 77 -5.54 13.13 -3.17
CA TYR A 77 -6.79 12.53 -3.61
C TYR A 77 -7.03 12.89 -5.07
N PHE A 78 -6.96 11.91 -5.96
CA PHE A 78 -7.11 12.10 -7.40
C PHE A 78 -7.75 10.86 -8.04
N PRO A 79 -9.09 10.72 -7.97
CA PRO A 79 -9.80 9.63 -8.61
C PRO A 79 -9.87 9.86 -10.12
N ASP A 80 -9.07 9.12 -10.88
CA ASP A 80 -8.90 9.26 -12.34
C ASP A 80 -10.20 8.96 -13.13
N THR A 81 -11.12 8.20 -12.54
CA THR A 81 -12.44 7.90 -13.13
C THR A 81 -13.47 9.03 -12.94
N ALA A 82 -13.24 9.97 -12.02
CA ALA A 82 -14.20 11.02 -11.67
C ALA A 82 -13.66 12.45 -11.86
N ALA A 83 -12.33 12.61 -11.91
CA ALA A 83 -11.69 13.92 -11.94
C ALA A 83 -10.50 13.99 -12.88
N THR A 84 -10.19 15.20 -13.29
CA THR A 84 -9.03 15.54 -14.11
C THR A 84 -8.32 16.78 -13.57
N ARG A 85 -7.10 17.04 -14.03
CA ARG A 85 -6.38 18.26 -13.70
C ARG A 85 -6.59 19.30 -14.81
N ARG A 86 -7.11 20.47 -14.42
CA ARG A 86 -7.23 21.63 -15.30
C ARG A 86 -6.07 22.59 -15.06
N GLY A 87 -5.43 23.01 -16.13
CA GLY A 87 -4.19 23.78 -16.04
C GLY A 87 -3.08 22.97 -15.36
N ALA A 88 -2.25 23.62 -14.56
CA ALA A 88 -1.11 22.98 -13.93
C ALA A 88 -1.44 22.35 -12.54
N LEU A 89 -2.44 22.87 -11.82
CA LEU A 89 -2.65 22.55 -10.41
C LEU A 89 -4.05 22.05 -10.08
N THR A 90 -5.11 22.69 -10.61
CA THR A 90 -6.48 22.53 -10.14
C THR A 90 -7.10 21.19 -10.56
N VAL A 91 -7.62 20.46 -9.59
CA VAL A 91 -8.43 19.26 -9.81
C VAL A 91 -9.90 19.66 -9.95
N SER A 92 -10.57 19.11 -10.93
CA SER A 92 -12.01 19.29 -11.14
C SER A 92 -12.63 18.00 -11.67
N THR A 93 -13.88 17.78 -11.36
CA THR A 93 -14.66 16.66 -11.86
C THR A 93 -14.88 16.75 -13.37
N TYR A 94 -15.10 15.61 -14.03
CA TYR A 94 -15.43 15.58 -15.46
C TYR A 94 -16.78 16.22 -15.76
N SER A 95 -17.74 16.07 -14.84
CA SER A 95 -19.11 16.62 -14.97
C SER A 95 -19.74 16.76 -13.59
N SER A 96 -20.83 17.57 -13.49
CA SER A 96 -21.60 17.73 -12.26
C SER A 96 -22.17 16.42 -11.69
N ASN A 97 -22.42 15.42 -12.54
CA ASN A 97 -22.85 14.10 -12.09
C ASN A 97 -21.78 13.33 -11.28
N MET A 98 -20.52 13.73 -11.42
CA MET A 98 -19.39 13.14 -10.67
C MET A 98 -19.10 13.88 -9.35
N ASP A 99 -19.68 15.06 -9.15
CA ASP A 99 -19.38 15.89 -7.96
C ASP A 99 -19.72 15.17 -6.66
N GLU A 100 -20.91 14.56 -6.56
CA GLU A 100 -21.32 13.84 -5.35
C GLU A 100 -20.38 12.68 -5.02
N ILE A 101 -19.96 11.92 -6.04
CA ILE A 101 -19.04 10.78 -5.88
C ILE A 101 -17.65 11.29 -5.46
N PHE A 102 -17.18 12.37 -6.11
CA PHE A 102 -15.89 12.98 -5.81
C PHE A 102 -15.83 13.51 -4.38
N PHE A 103 -16.82 14.31 -3.96
CA PHE A 103 -16.87 14.87 -2.62
C PHE A 103 -17.03 13.79 -1.55
N TYR A 104 -17.84 12.78 -1.80
CA TYR A 104 -17.96 11.65 -0.87
C TYR A 104 -16.63 10.88 -0.70
N GLY A 105 -15.92 10.61 -1.80
CA GLY A 105 -14.61 9.96 -1.76
C GLY A 105 -13.56 10.83 -1.04
N ARG A 106 -13.61 12.17 -1.22
CA ARG A 106 -12.72 13.12 -0.54
C ARG A 106 -12.93 13.12 0.98
N GLU A 107 -14.18 13.06 1.44
CA GLU A 107 -14.47 12.94 2.89
C GLU A 107 -13.94 11.60 3.44
N ARG A 108 -14.06 10.49 2.71
CA ARG A 108 -13.49 9.21 3.13
C ARG A 108 -11.95 9.23 3.16
N PHE A 109 -11.32 9.94 2.23
CA PHE A 109 -9.88 10.17 2.22
C PHE A 109 -9.41 10.95 3.46
N LYS A 110 -10.19 11.94 3.88
CA LYS A 110 -9.98 12.68 5.14
C LYS A 110 -10.12 11.77 6.36
N ASP A 111 -11.23 11.02 6.44
CA ASP A 111 -11.49 10.09 7.54
C ASP A 111 -10.37 9.05 7.68
N GLU A 112 -9.85 8.54 6.55
CA GLU A 112 -8.72 7.65 6.49
C GLU A 112 -7.47 8.30 7.11
N ALA A 113 -7.09 9.49 6.63
CA ALA A 113 -5.93 10.23 7.13
C ALA A 113 -6.04 10.50 8.63
N MET A 114 -7.22 10.96 9.10
CA MET A 114 -7.49 11.26 10.51
C MET A 114 -7.46 10.00 11.38
N THR A 115 -7.89 8.86 10.86
CA THR A 115 -7.86 7.60 11.60
C THR A 115 -6.44 7.06 11.71
N ILE A 116 -5.69 7.06 10.60
CA ILE A 116 -4.30 6.58 10.57
C ILE A 116 -3.42 7.45 11.48
N SER A 117 -3.65 8.78 11.56
CA SER A 117 -2.86 9.68 12.40
C SER A 117 -2.91 9.33 13.90
N LYS A 118 -3.92 8.56 14.36
CA LYS A 118 -4.01 8.08 15.74
C LYS A 118 -2.98 7.00 16.08
N PHE A 119 -2.38 6.36 15.05
CA PHE A 119 -1.39 5.30 15.21
C PHE A 119 0.06 5.79 15.18
N ILE A 120 0.31 7.07 15.48
CA ILE A 120 1.65 7.70 15.42
C ILE A 120 2.73 6.95 16.21
N SER A 121 2.37 6.24 17.28
CA SER A 121 3.29 5.44 18.08
C SER A 121 3.45 4.00 17.59
N ASN A 122 2.70 3.56 16.58
CA ASN A 122 2.82 2.20 16.06
C ASN A 122 3.94 2.14 15.02
N PRO A 123 5.03 1.38 15.29
CA PRO A 123 6.19 1.36 14.40
C PRO A 123 5.90 0.72 13.03
N ASN A 124 4.84 -0.08 12.93
CA ASN A 124 4.50 -0.84 11.73
C ASN A 124 3.38 -0.20 10.88
N ILE A 125 2.90 0.98 11.25
CA ILE A 125 1.95 1.76 10.47
C ILE A 125 2.63 3.04 10.01
N VAL A 126 2.36 3.46 8.77
CA VAL A 126 2.85 4.76 8.27
C VAL A 126 2.32 5.90 9.13
N THR A 127 3.20 6.82 9.54
CA THR A 127 2.79 7.98 10.33
C THR A 127 2.20 9.06 9.42
N VAL A 128 0.95 9.46 9.66
CA VAL A 128 0.33 10.62 9.01
C VAL A 128 0.51 11.85 9.90
N TYR A 129 1.06 12.92 9.32
CA TYR A 129 1.39 14.17 10.06
C TYR A 129 0.29 15.20 10.01
N CYS A 130 -0.32 15.41 8.84
CA CYS A 130 -1.41 16.37 8.66
C CYS A 130 -2.22 16.10 7.39
N TYR A 131 -3.40 16.70 7.33
CA TYR A 131 -4.31 16.75 6.21
C TYR A 131 -4.60 18.20 5.87
N PHE A 132 -4.78 18.54 4.59
CA PHE A 132 -5.23 19.84 4.13
C PHE A 132 -5.92 19.75 2.77
N GLU A 133 -6.68 20.78 2.42
CA GLU A 133 -7.35 20.93 1.14
C GLU A 133 -6.75 22.10 0.37
N GLU A 134 -6.43 21.87 -0.89
CA GLU A 134 -5.88 22.86 -1.81
C GLU A 134 -6.13 22.39 -3.26
N ASN A 135 -6.06 23.29 -4.23
CA ASN A 135 -6.18 22.96 -5.67
C ASN A 135 -7.47 22.21 -6.05
N GLY A 136 -8.57 22.37 -5.31
CA GLY A 136 -9.85 21.69 -5.56
C GLY A 136 -9.87 20.21 -5.12
N THR A 137 -8.83 19.75 -4.42
CA THR A 137 -8.71 18.39 -3.90
C THR A 137 -8.19 18.38 -2.47
N ALA A 138 -7.77 17.21 -1.99
CA ALA A 138 -7.25 17.01 -0.66
C ALA A 138 -5.89 16.30 -0.69
N TYR A 139 -5.11 16.57 0.34
CA TYR A 139 -3.78 16.02 0.53
C TYR A 139 -3.60 15.55 1.97
N TYR A 140 -2.85 14.48 2.19
CA TYR A 140 -2.26 14.24 3.48
C TYR A 140 -0.76 14.02 3.40
N VAL A 141 -0.06 14.50 4.42
CA VAL A 141 1.39 14.40 4.55
C VAL A 141 1.71 13.25 5.48
N MET A 142 2.60 12.38 5.08
CA MET A 142 3.01 11.23 5.85
C MET A 142 4.54 11.06 5.85
N GLU A 143 5.03 10.20 6.72
CA GLU A 143 6.46 9.87 6.72
C GLU A 143 6.88 9.32 5.35
N TYR A 144 8.05 9.76 4.90
CA TYR A 144 8.71 9.18 3.74
C TYR A 144 9.45 7.93 4.17
N VAL A 145 8.92 6.76 3.81
CA VAL A 145 9.55 5.48 4.13
C VAL A 145 10.64 5.19 3.11
N GLN A 146 11.89 5.17 3.57
CA GLN A 146 13.03 4.79 2.73
C GLN A 146 13.19 3.27 2.75
N GLY A 147 13.01 2.63 1.59
CA GLY A 147 13.07 1.19 1.44
C GLY A 147 12.44 0.74 0.14
N GLU A 148 11.98 -0.49 0.11
CA GLU A 148 11.27 -1.08 -1.02
C GLU A 148 10.00 -1.77 -0.55
N ASN A 149 9.01 -1.90 -1.43
CA ASN A 149 7.84 -2.70 -1.13
C ASN A 149 8.15 -4.21 -1.25
N LEU A 150 7.31 -5.04 -0.64
CA LEU A 150 7.50 -6.49 -0.65
C LEU A 150 7.51 -7.07 -2.08
N GLN A 151 6.76 -6.47 -3.04
CA GLN A 151 6.78 -6.95 -4.43
C GLN A 151 8.18 -6.78 -5.05
N ASN A 152 8.82 -5.62 -4.87
CA ASN A 152 10.18 -5.36 -5.34
C ASN A 152 11.20 -6.24 -4.61
N TYR A 153 11.03 -6.41 -3.30
CA TYR A 153 11.85 -7.31 -2.51
C TYR A 153 11.77 -8.75 -3.03
N LEU A 154 10.57 -9.27 -3.30
CA LEU A 154 10.36 -10.59 -3.88
C LEU A 154 11.03 -10.71 -5.26
N ASN A 155 10.83 -9.72 -6.13
CA ASN A 155 11.43 -9.72 -7.47
C ASN A 155 12.96 -9.82 -7.39
N ARG A 156 13.59 -9.07 -6.50
CA ARG A 156 15.04 -9.08 -6.27
C ARG A 156 15.54 -10.40 -5.67
N ARG A 157 14.67 -11.13 -4.96
CA ARG A 157 14.96 -12.46 -4.37
C ARG A 157 14.60 -13.64 -5.27
N GLY A 158 14.37 -13.41 -6.56
CA GLY A 158 14.05 -14.50 -7.51
C GLY A 158 12.56 -14.90 -7.50
N GLY A 159 11.68 -14.01 -7.05
CA GLY A 159 10.23 -14.14 -7.13
C GLY A 159 9.56 -14.73 -5.89
N LYS A 160 10.28 -15.40 -4.99
CA LYS A 160 9.77 -15.96 -3.73
C LYS A 160 10.82 -15.98 -2.61
N ILE A 161 10.37 -16.17 -1.39
CA ILE A 161 11.20 -16.28 -0.19
C ILE A 161 10.75 -17.44 0.69
N SER A 162 11.57 -17.83 1.67
CA SER A 162 11.24 -18.90 2.61
C SER A 162 10.01 -18.56 3.46
N PHE A 163 9.31 -19.59 3.96
CA PHE A 163 8.19 -19.39 4.89
C PHE A 163 8.66 -18.72 6.19
N GLY A 164 9.87 -19.02 6.63
CA GLY A 164 10.49 -18.39 7.81
C GLY A 164 10.67 -16.88 7.63
N ASP A 165 11.23 -16.44 6.49
CA ASP A 165 11.41 -15.01 6.18
C ASP A 165 10.06 -14.31 5.95
N THR A 166 9.11 -14.99 5.32
CA THR A 166 7.76 -14.48 5.14
C THR A 166 7.11 -14.15 6.49
N ARG A 167 7.22 -15.03 7.50
CA ARG A 167 6.68 -14.76 8.85
C ARG A 167 7.33 -13.55 9.53
N ARG A 168 8.63 -13.33 9.34
CA ARG A 168 9.31 -12.14 9.88
C ARG A 168 8.75 -10.84 9.32
N ILE A 169 8.32 -10.86 8.06
CA ILE A 169 7.71 -9.71 7.39
C ILE A 169 6.24 -9.54 7.79
N VAL A 170 5.44 -10.61 7.77
CA VAL A 170 3.98 -10.49 7.90
C VAL A 170 3.50 -10.41 9.36
N TYR A 171 4.27 -10.86 10.35
CA TYR A 171 3.83 -10.77 11.75
C TYR A 171 3.73 -9.33 12.26
N PRO A 172 4.70 -8.43 11.99
CA PRO A 172 4.51 -7.00 12.24
C PRO A 172 3.29 -6.40 11.52
N VAL A 173 2.99 -6.86 10.29
CA VAL A 173 1.78 -6.45 9.56
C VAL A 173 0.51 -6.92 10.27
N MET A 174 0.48 -8.17 10.78
CA MET A 174 -0.65 -8.70 11.56
C MET A 174 -0.89 -7.91 12.84
N ASP A 175 0.18 -7.49 13.52
CA ASP A 175 0.08 -6.68 14.74
C ASP A 175 -0.46 -5.27 14.41
N ALA A 176 0.02 -4.65 13.32
CA ALA A 176 -0.50 -3.40 12.79
C ALA A 176 -1.99 -3.50 12.43
N LEU A 177 -2.39 -4.54 11.69
CA LEU A 177 -3.78 -4.78 11.32
C LEU A 177 -4.67 -5.06 12.54
N SER A 178 -4.18 -5.76 13.54
CA SER A 178 -4.92 -5.97 14.80
C SER A 178 -5.23 -4.64 15.50
N ALA A 179 -4.25 -3.72 15.53
CA ALA A 179 -4.45 -2.38 16.09
C ALA A 179 -5.47 -1.57 15.27
N VAL A 180 -5.41 -1.63 13.95
CA VAL A 180 -6.33 -0.95 13.03
C VAL A 180 -7.76 -1.49 13.19
N HIS A 181 -7.91 -2.83 13.25
CA HIS A 181 -9.20 -3.47 13.43
C HIS A 181 -9.85 -3.14 14.80
N SER A 182 -9.04 -2.91 15.84
CA SER A 182 -9.55 -2.58 17.18
C SER A 182 -10.32 -1.25 17.24
N VAL A 183 -10.09 -0.34 16.27
CA VAL A 183 -10.83 0.92 16.11
C VAL A 183 -11.89 0.87 15.01
N GLY A 184 -12.21 -0.34 14.52
CA GLY A 184 -13.24 -0.55 13.50
C GLY A 184 -12.82 -0.23 12.06
N LEU A 185 -11.54 0.09 11.81
CA LEU A 185 -11.03 0.33 10.46
C LEU A 185 -10.58 -0.99 9.82
N ILE A 186 -10.84 -1.15 8.52
CA ILE A 186 -10.39 -2.28 7.70
C ILE A 186 -9.50 -1.71 6.60
N HIS A 187 -8.36 -2.36 6.33
CA HIS A 187 -7.38 -1.86 5.35
C HIS A 187 -7.87 -1.99 3.90
N ARG A 188 -8.44 -3.14 3.52
CA ARG A 188 -9.07 -3.41 2.21
C ARG A 188 -8.15 -3.47 0.99
N ASP A 189 -6.85 -3.19 1.14
CA ASP A 189 -5.89 -3.21 0.03
C ASP A 189 -4.56 -3.84 0.44
N ILE A 190 -4.60 -4.93 1.22
CA ILE A 190 -3.39 -5.68 1.59
C ILE A 190 -2.86 -6.42 0.36
N SER A 191 -1.61 -6.13 0.01
CA SER A 191 -0.87 -6.79 -1.06
C SER A 191 0.63 -6.53 -0.87
N PRO A 192 1.50 -7.20 -1.62
CA PRO A 192 2.94 -6.95 -1.55
C PRO A 192 3.35 -5.50 -1.84
N ASP A 193 2.55 -4.74 -2.60
CA ASP A 193 2.85 -3.34 -2.91
C ASP A 193 2.73 -2.40 -1.71
N ASN A 194 1.83 -2.73 -0.77
CA ASN A 194 1.49 -1.89 0.38
C ASN A 194 2.22 -2.28 1.67
N ILE A 195 3.09 -3.31 1.61
CA ILE A 195 3.97 -3.72 2.71
C ILE A 195 5.39 -3.26 2.36
N PHE A 196 5.95 -2.35 3.14
CA PHE A 196 7.27 -1.80 2.93
C PHE A 196 8.29 -2.38 3.91
N ILE A 197 9.48 -2.65 3.38
CA ILE A 197 10.66 -3.10 4.14
C ILE A 197 11.65 -1.94 4.11
N THR A 198 11.95 -1.36 5.26
CA THR A 198 12.90 -0.25 5.36
C THR A 198 14.34 -0.76 5.25
N GLY A 199 15.28 0.18 5.04
CA GLY A 199 16.70 -0.13 5.02
C GLY A 199 17.26 -0.68 6.37
N THR A 200 16.46 -0.63 7.45
CA THR A 200 16.74 -1.21 8.78
C THR A 200 15.90 -2.45 9.06
N ASP A 201 15.36 -3.09 8.02
CA ASP A 201 14.47 -4.26 8.09
C ASP A 201 13.17 -4.06 8.91
N GLN A 202 12.81 -2.81 9.21
CA GLN A 202 11.52 -2.51 9.82
C GLN A 202 10.42 -2.64 8.78
N ILE A 203 9.28 -3.20 9.18
CA ILE A 203 8.13 -3.39 8.31
C ILE A 203 7.13 -2.27 8.55
N LYS A 204 6.66 -1.65 7.46
CA LYS A 204 5.65 -0.59 7.47
C LYS A 204 4.48 -0.95 6.55
N LEU A 205 3.27 -0.80 7.07
CA LEU A 205 2.04 -0.92 6.30
C LEU A 205 1.64 0.46 5.77
N LEU A 206 1.41 0.56 4.46
CA LEU A 206 1.05 1.78 3.75
C LEU A 206 -0.35 1.65 3.14
N ASP A 207 -0.88 2.78 2.68
CA ASP A 207 -2.02 2.91 1.76
C ASP A 207 -3.29 2.12 2.11
N PHE A 208 -4.09 2.67 3.02
CA PHE A 208 -5.42 2.15 3.35
C PHE A 208 -6.41 2.45 2.21
N GLY A 209 -7.22 1.47 1.83
CA GLY A 209 -8.13 1.55 0.69
C GLY A 209 -9.52 2.13 1.00
N SER A 210 -9.69 2.92 2.07
CA SER A 210 -11.02 3.38 2.52
C SER A 210 -11.73 4.29 1.53
N ALA A 211 -11.03 5.25 0.93
CA ALA A 211 -11.59 6.16 -0.07
C ALA A 211 -12.01 5.41 -1.34
N ARG A 212 -11.18 4.46 -1.78
CA ARG A 212 -11.44 3.60 -2.94
C ARG A 212 -12.72 2.78 -2.79
N TYR A 213 -12.89 2.12 -1.63
CA TYR A 213 -14.08 1.32 -1.36
C TYR A 213 -15.36 2.17 -1.31
N ALA A 214 -15.27 3.36 -0.72
CA ALA A 214 -16.41 4.25 -0.60
C ALA A 214 -16.92 4.73 -1.97
N MET A 215 -16.04 5.07 -2.90
CA MET A 215 -16.42 5.49 -4.26
C MET A 215 -17.07 4.34 -5.05
N GLY A 216 -16.54 3.13 -4.97
CA GLY A 216 -17.12 1.96 -5.61
C GLY A 216 -18.56 1.66 -5.17
N ASN A 217 -18.92 1.97 -3.93
CA ASN A 217 -20.28 1.79 -3.42
C ASN A 217 -21.28 2.81 -3.95
N LYS A 218 -20.84 4.01 -4.32
CA LYS A 218 -21.73 5.09 -4.86
C LYS A 218 -21.75 5.15 -6.39
N SER A 219 -20.71 4.69 -7.05
CA SER A 219 -20.66 4.65 -8.52
C SER A 219 -21.58 3.59 -9.09
N ASN A 220 -22.30 3.90 -10.17
CA ASN A 220 -23.09 2.91 -10.92
C ASN A 220 -22.21 1.95 -11.73
N SER A 221 -20.95 2.27 -11.96
CA SER A 221 -19.95 1.38 -12.53
C SER A 221 -19.25 0.61 -11.42
N LEU A 222 -19.26 -0.72 -11.50
CA LEU A 222 -18.54 -1.65 -10.61
C LEU A 222 -17.02 -1.68 -10.87
N ASP A 223 -16.46 -0.64 -11.52
CA ASP A 223 -15.03 -0.53 -11.79
C ASP A 223 -14.23 -0.19 -10.52
N ILE A 224 -14.47 -0.94 -9.46
CA ILE A 224 -13.56 -1.00 -8.33
C ILE A 224 -12.32 -1.71 -8.88
N ILE A 225 -11.23 -0.98 -9.07
CA ILE A 225 -9.94 -1.57 -9.43
C ILE A 225 -9.45 -2.41 -8.25
N LEU A 226 -9.92 -3.65 -8.16
CA LEU A 226 -9.48 -4.61 -7.16
C LEU A 226 -8.20 -5.29 -7.64
N LYS A 227 -7.33 -5.63 -6.72
CA LYS A 227 -6.12 -6.40 -7.03
C LYS A 227 -6.50 -7.88 -7.15
N HIS A 228 -6.55 -8.36 -8.39
CA HIS A 228 -6.86 -9.76 -8.70
C HIS A 228 -5.99 -10.73 -7.90
N GLY A 229 -6.62 -11.75 -7.33
CA GLY A 229 -6.00 -12.77 -6.48
C GLY A 229 -5.80 -12.33 -5.01
N TYR A 230 -5.78 -11.02 -4.70
CA TYR A 230 -5.67 -10.52 -3.33
C TYR A 230 -7.02 -10.09 -2.74
N ALA A 231 -7.95 -9.64 -3.56
CA ALA A 231 -9.25 -9.19 -3.14
C ALA A 231 -10.21 -10.38 -2.92
N PRO A 232 -10.83 -10.52 -1.73
CA PRO A 232 -11.85 -11.53 -1.49
C PRO A 232 -13.19 -11.15 -2.12
N LYS A 233 -14.07 -12.16 -2.33
CA LYS A 233 -15.34 -12.00 -3.06
C LYS A 233 -16.26 -10.90 -2.53
N GLU A 234 -16.27 -10.67 -1.22
CA GLU A 234 -17.11 -9.64 -0.61
C GLU A 234 -16.70 -8.21 -0.99
N GLN A 235 -15.50 -7.99 -1.52
CA GLN A 235 -15.09 -6.70 -2.04
C GLN A 235 -15.63 -6.43 -3.45
N TYR A 236 -16.01 -7.45 -4.19
CA TYR A 236 -16.63 -7.34 -5.52
C TYR A 236 -18.13 -7.02 -5.49
N SER A 237 -18.75 -7.04 -4.30
CA SER A 237 -20.16 -6.77 -4.12
C SER A 237 -20.39 -5.47 -3.34
N ARG A 238 -21.31 -4.60 -3.82
CA ARG A 238 -21.74 -3.40 -3.10
C ARG A 238 -22.35 -3.69 -1.73
N HIS A 239 -22.97 -4.85 -1.58
CA HIS A 239 -23.60 -5.30 -0.35
C HIS A 239 -22.76 -6.33 0.41
N GLY A 240 -21.52 -6.54 -0.03
CA GLY A 240 -20.61 -7.49 0.62
C GLY A 240 -20.26 -7.01 2.02
N LYS A 241 -20.63 -7.78 3.03
CA LYS A 241 -20.24 -7.49 4.41
C LYS A 241 -18.74 -7.69 4.54
N GLN A 242 -18.03 -6.65 4.93
CA GLN A 242 -16.59 -6.67 5.14
C GLN A 242 -16.27 -6.56 6.62
N GLY A 243 -15.15 -7.15 7.02
CA GLY A 243 -14.68 -7.19 8.39
C GLY A 243 -13.19 -7.52 8.45
N PRO A 244 -12.62 -7.73 9.63
CA PRO A 244 -11.23 -8.16 9.79
C PRO A 244 -10.87 -9.39 8.96
N TYR A 245 -11.79 -10.28 8.71
CA TYR A 245 -11.64 -11.48 7.86
C TYR A 245 -11.38 -11.14 6.37
N THR A 246 -11.73 -9.94 5.92
CA THR A 246 -11.42 -9.43 4.58
C THR A 246 -9.92 -9.23 4.44
N ASP A 247 -9.29 -8.55 5.40
CA ASP A 247 -7.83 -8.36 5.43
C ASP A 247 -7.08 -9.68 5.72
N VAL A 248 -7.69 -10.62 6.47
CA VAL A 248 -7.14 -11.96 6.66
C VAL A 248 -6.95 -12.67 5.32
N TYR A 249 -7.95 -12.63 4.44
CA TYR A 249 -7.84 -13.21 3.09
C TYR A 249 -6.71 -12.55 2.29
N SER A 250 -6.69 -11.22 2.23
CA SER A 250 -5.72 -10.46 1.44
C SER A 250 -4.29 -10.69 1.93
N LEU A 251 -4.09 -10.78 3.27
CA LEU A 251 -2.79 -11.10 3.84
C LEU A 251 -2.39 -12.56 3.57
N ALA A 252 -3.33 -13.50 3.64
CA ALA A 252 -3.07 -14.89 3.27
C ALA A 252 -2.67 -15.05 1.80
N ALA A 253 -3.31 -14.30 0.89
CA ALA A 253 -2.92 -14.24 -0.52
C ALA A 253 -1.52 -13.64 -0.69
N THR A 254 -1.17 -12.64 0.11
CA THR A 254 0.17 -12.05 0.14
C THR A 254 1.21 -13.06 0.63
N ILE A 255 0.92 -13.82 1.69
CA ILE A 255 1.77 -14.91 2.18
C ILE A 255 1.94 -15.98 1.11
N TYR A 256 0.83 -16.43 0.52
CA TYR A 256 0.84 -17.42 -0.55
C TYR A 256 1.75 -16.97 -1.71
N ARG A 257 1.58 -15.73 -2.19
CA ARG A 257 2.44 -15.14 -3.24
C ARG A 257 3.91 -15.12 -2.84
N ALA A 258 4.22 -14.76 -1.60
CA ALA A 258 5.59 -14.64 -1.13
C ALA A 258 6.32 -15.99 -1.08
N ILE A 259 5.66 -17.07 -0.68
CA ILE A 259 6.27 -18.39 -0.51
C ILE A 259 6.22 -19.27 -1.75
N THR A 260 5.21 -19.09 -2.62
CA THR A 260 5.04 -19.93 -3.81
C THR A 260 5.60 -19.29 -5.08
N GLY A 261 5.69 -17.95 -5.11
CA GLY A 261 6.03 -17.18 -6.33
C GLY A 261 4.82 -16.89 -7.22
N SER A 262 3.64 -17.43 -6.91
CA SER A 262 2.40 -17.25 -7.68
C SER A 262 1.30 -16.63 -6.84
N THR A 263 0.49 -15.76 -7.45
CA THR A 263 -0.72 -15.23 -6.81
C THR A 263 -1.82 -16.29 -6.87
N PRO A 264 -2.66 -16.46 -5.84
CA PRO A 264 -3.83 -17.33 -5.94
C PRO A 264 -4.74 -16.90 -7.09
N THR A 265 -5.49 -17.85 -7.66
CA THR A 265 -6.57 -17.53 -8.60
C THR A 265 -7.56 -16.57 -7.95
N ASP A 266 -8.10 -15.65 -8.75
CA ASP A 266 -9.06 -14.64 -8.30
C ASP A 266 -10.26 -15.27 -7.57
N SER A 267 -10.70 -14.63 -6.48
CA SER A 267 -11.75 -15.17 -5.60
C SER A 267 -13.08 -15.41 -6.31
N ILE A 268 -13.40 -14.62 -7.35
CA ILE A 268 -14.63 -14.81 -8.14
C ILE A 268 -14.53 -16.07 -9.00
N LYS A 269 -13.39 -16.29 -9.67
CA LYS A 269 -13.15 -17.52 -10.44
C LYS A 269 -13.18 -18.75 -9.56
N ARG A 270 -12.61 -18.68 -8.36
CA ARG A 270 -12.62 -19.75 -7.37
C ARG A 270 -14.00 -20.08 -6.80
N MET A 271 -15.00 -19.21 -6.98
CA MET A 271 -16.39 -19.53 -6.67
C MET A 271 -16.99 -20.58 -7.62
N GLU A 272 -16.53 -20.59 -8.88
CA GLU A 272 -16.97 -21.56 -9.89
C GLU A 272 -16.20 -22.88 -9.75
N LEU A 273 -14.87 -22.79 -9.65
CA LEU A 273 -13.98 -23.93 -9.44
C LEU A 273 -12.83 -23.50 -8.52
N ASP A 274 -12.80 -24.06 -7.32
CA ASP A 274 -11.72 -23.77 -6.36
C ASP A 274 -10.48 -24.61 -6.69
N ASP A 275 -9.58 -24.00 -7.48
CA ASP A 275 -8.33 -24.57 -7.98
C ASP A 275 -7.10 -24.21 -7.11
N LEU A 276 -7.34 -23.77 -5.84
CA LEU A 276 -6.25 -23.42 -4.94
C LEU A 276 -5.33 -24.62 -4.67
N ILE A 277 -4.08 -24.49 -5.10
CA ILE A 277 -3.05 -25.49 -4.79
C ILE A 277 -2.60 -25.28 -3.34
N ALA A 278 -2.57 -26.36 -2.55
CA ALA A 278 -2.10 -26.29 -1.16
C ALA A 278 -0.66 -25.74 -1.11
N PRO A 279 -0.36 -24.75 -0.24
CA PRO A 279 0.97 -24.14 -0.14
C PRO A 279 2.12 -25.15 0.01
N GLU A 280 1.92 -26.23 0.76
CA GLU A 280 2.94 -27.27 0.99
C GLU A 280 3.36 -28.03 -0.26
N ARG A 281 2.53 -28.01 -1.32
CA ARG A 281 2.90 -28.62 -2.63
C ARG A 281 3.85 -27.73 -3.45
N LEU A 282 3.92 -26.43 -3.12
CA LEU A 282 4.71 -25.43 -3.86
C LEU A 282 5.88 -24.86 -3.04
N CYS A 283 5.85 -25.05 -1.71
CA CYS A 283 6.81 -24.52 -0.76
C CYS A 283 7.22 -25.64 0.22
N ALA A 284 8.42 -26.19 0.04
CA ALA A 284 8.87 -27.35 0.80
C ALA A 284 9.19 -27.06 2.29
N ASP A 285 9.41 -25.80 2.65
CA ASP A 285 9.78 -25.41 4.02
C ASP A 285 8.59 -24.99 4.91
N ILE A 286 7.34 -25.11 4.39
CA ILE A 286 6.17 -24.79 5.17
C ILE A 286 5.67 -26.01 5.97
N PRO A 287 5.43 -25.88 7.30
CA PRO A 287 4.78 -26.92 8.09
C PRO A 287 3.34 -27.17 7.60
N HIS A 288 2.89 -28.44 7.62
CA HIS A 288 1.54 -28.83 7.22
C HIS A 288 0.45 -28.00 7.93
N ALA A 289 0.57 -27.79 9.25
CA ALA A 289 -0.39 -26.98 10.00
C ALA A 289 -0.47 -25.51 9.48
N SER A 290 0.65 -24.93 9.09
CA SER A 290 0.71 -23.56 8.55
C SER A 290 0.14 -23.50 7.13
N SER A 291 0.38 -24.56 6.30
CA SER A 291 -0.27 -24.70 4.98
C SER A 291 -1.80 -24.69 5.13
N ARG A 292 -2.34 -25.53 6.01
CA ARG A 292 -3.78 -25.58 6.30
C ARG A 292 -4.35 -24.27 6.83
N ALA A 293 -3.58 -23.54 7.64
CA ALA A 293 -3.98 -22.22 8.13
C ALA A 293 -4.09 -21.20 6.97
N ILE A 294 -3.17 -21.22 6.01
CA ILE A 294 -3.24 -20.35 4.82
C ILE A 294 -4.45 -20.73 3.96
N GLU A 295 -4.68 -22.01 3.70
CA GLU A 295 -5.87 -22.48 2.97
C GLU A 295 -7.17 -22.05 3.64
N GLN A 296 -7.27 -22.19 4.97
CA GLN A 296 -8.42 -21.71 5.74
C GLN A 296 -8.62 -20.20 5.61
N ALA A 297 -7.54 -19.42 5.71
CA ALA A 297 -7.59 -17.96 5.56
C ALA A 297 -7.98 -17.54 4.13
N LEU A 298 -7.65 -18.35 3.10
CA LEU A 298 -8.04 -18.18 1.70
C LEU A 298 -9.41 -18.80 1.36
N SER A 299 -10.18 -19.27 2.34
CA SER A 299 -11.54 -19.80 2.08
C SER A 299 -12.39 -18.74 1.38
N ILE A 300 -13.16 -19.16 0.37
CA ILE A 300 -14.09 -18.26 -0.35
C ILE A 300 -15.23 -17.81 0.58
N ASP A 301 -15.70 -18.69 1.47
CA ASP A 301 -16.68 -18.32 2.49
C ASP A 301 -16.02 -17.53 3.63
N PRO A 302 -16.37 -16.24 3.85
CA PRO A 302 -15.81 -15.43 4.93
C PRO A 302 -15.99 -16.03 6.32
N LYS A 303 -17.07 -16.80 6.54
CA LYS A 303 -17.36 -17.43 7.84
C LYS A 303 -16.40 -18.56 8.19
N LYS A 304 -15.77 -19.18 7.21
CA LYS A 304 -14.78 -20.24 7.39
C LYS A 304 -13.38 -19.73 7.66
N ARG A 305 -13.12 -18.42 7.41
CA ARG A 305 -11.83 -17.79 7.66
C ARG A 305 -11.61 -17.50 9.15
N PHE A 306 -10.37 -17.22 9.53
CA PHE A 306 -10.10 -16.60 10.82
C PHE A 306 -10.79 -15.22 10.88
N GLN A 307 -11.49 -14.97 12.00
CA GLN A 307 -12.26 -13.73 12.15
C GLN A 307 -11.42 -12.55 12.65
N ASN A 308 -10.15 -12.78 13.02
CA ASN A 308 -9.20 -11.74 13.41
C ASN A 308 -7.75 -12.18 13.13
N MET A 309 -6.84 -11.20 13.07
CA MET A 309 -5.43 -11.42 12.79
C MET A 309 -4.71 -12.22 13.86
N ALA A 310 -5.09 -12.07 15.14
CA ALA A 310 -4.45 -12.80 16.25
C ALA A 310 -4.68 -14.31 16.15
N ALA A 311 -5.89 -14.74 15.75
CA ALA A 311 -6.19 -16.15 15.52
C ALA A 311 -5.39 -16.70 14.33
N PHE A 312 -5.32 -15.96 13.23
CA PHE A 312 -4.54 -16.35 12.06
C PHE A 312 -3.03 -16.44 12.39
N LYS A 313 -2.48 -15.44 13.10
CA LYS A 313 -1.07 -15.42 13.54
C LYS A 313 -0.72 -16.66 14.37
N ARG A 314 -1.57 -17.04 15.33
CA ARG A 314 -1.37 -18.25 16.14
C ARG A 314 -1.34 -19.52 15.30
N ALA A 315 -2.24 -19.63 14.31
CA ALA A 315 -2.33 -20.80 13.44
C ALA A 315 -1.11 -20.96 12.51
N LEU A 316 -0.43 -19.87 12.15
CA LEU A 316 0.82 -19.90 11.38
C LEU A 316 2.02 -20.38 12.19
N GLY A 317 1.91 -20.47 13.52
CA GLY A 317 2.96 -20.93 14.42
C GLY A 317 4.05 -19.87 14.74
N PRO A 318 4.97 -20.17 15.65
CA PRO A 318 5.99 -19.20 16.08
C PRO A 318 7.03 -18.92 14.98
N ILE A 319 7.67 -17.73 15.05
CA ILE A 319 8.83 -17.42 14.19
C ILE A 319 9.97 -18.35 14.63
N PRO A 320 10.63 -19.07 13.70
CA PRO A 320 11.81 -19.85 14.07
C PRO A 320 12.91 -18.90 14.57
N PRO A 321 13.73 -19.31 15.54
CA PRO A 321 14.88 -18.52 15.96
C PRO A 321 15.77 -18.23 14.75
N PRO A 322 16.50 -17.09 14.73
CA PRO A 322 17.43 -16.80 13.66
C PRO A 322 18.45 -17.95 13.58
N ILE A 323 18.66 -18.44 12.35
CA ILE A 323 19.76 -19.40 12.13
C ILE A 323 21.04 -18.59 12.31
N TYR A 324 21.69 -18.72 13.47
CA TYR A 324 23.05 -18.24 13.65
C TYR A 324 23.92 -18.96 12.61
N GLN A 325 24.32 -18.27 11.56
CA GLN A 325 25.39 -18.75 10.71
C GLN A 325 26.62 -18.91 11.61
N GLN A 326 26.97 -20.14 11.92
CA GLN A 326 28.26 -20.42 12.62
C GLN A 326 29.34 -19.78 11.74
N PRO A 327 30.26 -19.01 12.33
CA PRO A 327 31.37 -18.44 11.58
C PRO A 327 32.10 -19.57 10.86
N VAL A 328 32.19 -19.47 9.53
CA VAL A 328 32.94 -20.39 8.69
C VAL A 328 34.36 -20.40 9.25
N LYS A 329 34.77 -21.51 9.93
CA LYS A 329 36.16 -21.72 10.33
C LYS A 329 37.00 -21.67 9.04
N LYS A 330 37.71 -20.56 8.85
CA LYS A 330 38.76 -20.49 7.83
C LYS A 330 39.77 -21.57 8.17
N ARG A 331 39.89 -22.59 7.30
CA ARG A 331 41.00 -23.52 7.25
C ARG A 331 42.23 -22.87 6.63
#